data_987b01416fdcb0ea13824eed90dec198
#
_entry.id   987b01416fdcb0ea13824eed90dec198
#
_cell.length_a   1.000
_cell.length_b   1.000
_cell.length_c   1.000
_cell.angle_alpha   90.00
_cell.angle_beta   90.00
_cell.angle_gamma   90.00
#
_symmetry.space_group_name_H-M   'P 1'
#
loop_
_entity.id
_entity.type
_entity.pdbx_description
1 polymer ?
#
loop_
_entity_poly.entity_id
_entity_poly.type
_entity_poly.pdbx_seq_one_letter_code
_entity_poly.pdbx_strand_id
1 'polypeptide(L)'
;MGTKKIITVLEPSDEYTHEPDEASNYNESMYFNTFDIEKEIGGWFRLGNRVNEGYAEMSICVYLPNGQVGFMFDRPQIADNGSMKAGGLSIEVVKPFETLQLSYSGKVCLLNDPKEMANPRQAFKENPIVDCNIDLDWTGMSPMYGGKPMYEDGSEIETNTEGSFAKAHYEQHGRMEGAITVGDNILEIRGMG
;
A
#
# COMPACT_ATOMS: atom_id res chain seq x y z
N MET A 1 3.57 -10.43 -41.05
CA MET A 1 4.34 -10.18 -39.81
C MET A 1 3.57 -10.83 -38.68
N GLY A 2 4.13 -11.87 -38.05
CA GLY A 2 3.48 -12.50 -36.89
C GLY A 2 3.47 -11.49 -35.71
N THR A 3 2.35 -11.38 -35.02
CA THR A 3 2.24 -10.60 -33.78
C THR A 3 3.15 -11.28 -32.74
N LYS A 4 4.15 -10.54 -32.23
CA LYS A 4 4.98 -11.01 -31.11
C LYS A 4 4.07 -11.22 -29.90
N LYS A 5 4.20 -12.34 -29.23
CA LYS A 5 3.44 -12.63 -28.00
C LYS A 5 4.02 -11.83 -26.84
N ILE A 6 3.15 -11.19 -26.07
CA ILE A 6 3.49 -10.47 -24.84
C ILE A 6 3.32 -11.43 -23.66
N ILE A 7 4.30 -11.45 -22.77
CA ILE A 7 4.28 -12.13 -21.48
C ILE A 7 4.54 -11.11 -20.37
N THR A 8 4.23 -11.47 -19.15
CA THR A 8 4.65 -10.72 -17.96
C THR A 8 5.73 -11.50 -17.23
N VAL A 9 6.73 -10.77 -16.75
CA VAL A 9 7.85 -11.36 -15.96
C VAL A 9 7.82 -10.71 -14.59
N LEU A 10 8.00 -11.53 -13.56
CA LEU A 10 8.06 -11.12 -12.17
C LEU A 10 9.10 -11.99 -11.46
N GLU A 11 10.07 -11.33 -10.87
CA GLU A 11 11.18 -11.96 -10.15
C GLU A 11 11.12 -11.60 -8.65
N PRO A 12 11.68 -12.42 -7.76
CA PRO A 12 11.69 -12.11 -6.32
C PRO A 12 12.30 -10.74 -5.96
N SER A 13 13.19 -10.23 -6.81
CA SER A 13 13.76 -8.88 -6.67
C SER A 13 12.75 -7.76 -6.86
N ASP A 14 11.66 -8.01 -7.58
CA ASP A 14 10.62 -7.01 -7.89
C ASP A 14 9.71 -6.72 -6.68
N GLU A 15 9.84 -7.48 -5.59
CA GLU A 15 9.17 -7.16 -4.31
C GLU A 15 9.88 -6.05 -3.53
N TYR A 16 11.14 -5.77 -3.83
CA TYR A 16 11.92 -4.73 -3.18
C TYR A 16 11.83 -3.41 -3.97
N THR A 17 12.31 -2.33 -3.35
CA THR A 17 12.41 -1.03 -4.01
C THR A 17 13.46 -1.06 -5.13
N HIS A 18 13.19 -0.30 -6.20
CA HIS A 18 14.04 -0.20 -7.39
C HIS A 18 14.82 1.11 -7.43
N GLU A 19 15.91 1.13 -8.20
CA GLU A 19 16.59 2.39 -8.51
C GLU A 19 15.66 3.32 -9.29
N PRO A 20 15.47 4.56 -8.83
CA PRO A 20 14.61 5.52 -9.52
C PRO A 20 15.17 5.88 -10.89
N ASP A 21 14.29 5.98 -11.88
CA ASP A 21 14.65 6.58 -13.15
C ASP A 21 14.61 8.13 -13.09
N GLU A 22 14.91 8.78 -14.22
CA GLU A 22 14.97 10.25 -14.31
C GLU A 22 13.57 10.93 -14.40
N ALA A 23 12.47 10.18 -14.41
CA ALA A 23 11.14 10.75 -14.50
C ALA A 23 10.81 11.57 -13.25
N SER A 24 10.48 12.86 -13.45
CA SER A 24 10.15 13.74 -12.33
C SER A 24 8.98 13.24 -11.47
N ASN A 25 8.07 12.48 -12.07
CA ASN A 25 6.91 11.88 -11.42
C ASN A 25 7.13 10.40 -11.05
N TYR A 26 8.39 9.95 -10.91
CA TYR A 26 8.67 8.59 -10.43
C TYR A 26 7.83 8.27 -9.20
N ASN A 27 7.18 7.13 -9.22
CA ASN A 27 6.38 6.65 -8.10
C ASN A 27 6.49 5.13 -8.01
N GLU A 28 6.97 4.66 -6.89
CA GLU A 28 6.96 3.25 -6.52
C GLU A 28 6.12 3.06 -5.29
N SER A 29 5.10 2.20 -5.36
CA SER A 29 4.15 2.09 -4.28
C SER A 29 3.75 0.67 -3.97
N MET A 30 3.53 0.41 -2.67
CA MET A 30 2.87 -0.78 -2.17
C MET A 30 1.51 -0.40 -1.59
N TYR A 31 0.51 -1.22 -1.89
CA TYR A 31 -0.86 -1.08 -1.42
C TYR A 31 -1.34 -2.42 -0.88
N PHE A 32 -1.89 -2.39 0.31
CA PHE A 32 -2.51 -3.54 0.96
C PHE A 32 -3.92 -3.20 1.39
N ASN A 33 -4.80 -4.18 1.31
CA ASN A 33 -6.11 -4.12 1.96
C ASN A 33 -6.37 -5.43 2.69
N THR A 34 -7.26 -5.39 3.67
CA THR A 34 -7.70 -6.58 4.41
C THR A 34 -9.05 -6.33 5.04
N PHE A 35 -9.85 -7.38 5.19
CA PHE A 35 -11.11 -7.31 5.91
C PHE A 35 -11.40 -8.66 6.61
N ASP A 36 -11.62 -8.59 7.92
CA ASP A 36 -12.11 -9.69 8.76
C ASP A 36 -13.64 -9.57 8.84
N ILE A 37 -14.32 -10.42 8.09
CA ILE A 37 -15.79 -10.37 7.96
C ILE A 37 -16.52 -10.76 9.26
N GLU A 38 -15.89 -11.57 10.10
CA GLU A 38 -16.50 -12.01 11.37
C GLU A 38 -16.47 -10.91 12.43
N LYS A 39 -15.40 -10.12 12.42
CA LYS A 39 -15.18 -9.04 13.37
C LYS A 39 -15.58 -7.66 12.83
N GLU A 40 -15.93 -7.58 11.55
CA GLU A 40 -16.27 -6.35 10.84
C GLU A 40 -15.17 -5.27 10.96
N ILE A 41 -13.91 -5.72 10.94
CA ILE A 41 -12.72 -4.85 11.00
C ILE A 41 -11.85 -5.06 9.78
N GLY A 42 -11.20 -4.00 9.33
CA GLY A 42 -10.26 -4.06 8.21
C GLY A 42 -9.64 -2.73 7.92
N GLY A 43 -9.10 -2.62 6.72
CA GLY A 43 -8.51 -1.37 6.29
C GLY A 43 -7.75 -1.49 4.98
N TRP A 44 -7.18 -0.38 4.58
CA TRP A 44 -6.21 -0.34 3.51
C TRP A 44 -5.06 0.59 3.89
N PHE A 45 -3.88 0.26 3.37
CA PHE A 45 -2.61 0.88 3.70
C PHE A 45 -1.81 1.07 2.43
N ARG A 46 -1.34 2.28 2.19
CA ARG A 46 -0.54 2.58 1.00
C ARG A 46 0.67 3.43 1.37
N LEU A 47 1.80 3.07 0.82
CA LEU A 47 2.98 3.92 0.77
C LEU A 47 3.46 4.01 -0.67
N GLY A 48 3.66 5.22 -1.16
CA GLY A 48 4.17 5.50 -2.49
C GLY A 48 5.36 6.45 -2.42
N ASN A 49 6.55 5.94 -2.72
CA ASN A 49 7.77 6.74 -2.75
C ASN A 49 7.84 7.56 -4.04
N ARG A 50 7.87 8.87 -3.89
CA ARG A 50 8.05 9.86 -4.97
C ARG A 50 9.41 10.55 -4.77
N VAL A 51 10.46 9.75 -4.80
CA VAL A 51 11.79 10.18 -4.36
C VAL A 51 12.33 11.34 -5.19
N ASN A 52 12.05 11.42 -6.50
CA ASN A 52 12.47 12.53 -7.36
C ASN A 52 11.74 13.84 -7.04
N GLU A 53 10.65 13.78 -6.29
CA GLU A 53 9.94 14.93 -5.74
C GLU A 53 10.26 15.15 -4.25
N GLY A 54 11.04 14.25 -3.62
CA GLY A 54 11.54 14.39 -2.25
C GLY A 54 10.53 14.01 -1.16
N TYR A 55 9.43 13.33 -1.47
CA TYR A 55 8.44 12.90 -0.49
C TYR A 55 7.86 11.53 -0.80
N ALA A 56 7.22 10.92 0.20
CA ALA A 56 6.35 9.76 0.02
C ALA A 56 4.88 10.15 0.23
N GLU A 57 3.96 9.44 -0.40
CA GLU A 57 2.52 9.50 -0.12
C GLU A 57 2.15 8.36 0.80
N MET A 58 1.83 8.65 2.05
CA MET A 58 1.39 7.69 3.05
C MET A 58 -0.11 7.81 3.27
N SER A 59 -0.83 6.70 3.27
CA SER A 59 -2.26 6.67 3.55
C SER A 59 -2.62 5.46 4.41
N ILE A 60 -3.40 5.70 5.44
CA ILE A 60 -3.96 4.70 6.36
C ILE A 60 -5.47 4.89 6.41
N CYS A 61 -6.21 3.80 6.23
CA CYS A 61 -7.65 3.77 6.45
C CYS A 61 -8.01 2.51 7.23
N VAL A 62 -8.60 2.65 8.39
CA VAL A 62 -9.03 1.54 9.26
C VAL A 62 -10.54 1.58 9.39
N TYR A 63 -11.20 0.48 9.09
CA TYR A 63 -12.63 0.28 9.29
C TYR A 63 -12.86 -0.36 10.65
N LEU A 64 -13.72 0.24 11.47
CA LEU A 64 -14.02 -0.21 12.82
C LEU A 64 -15.40 -0.87 12.89
N PRO A 65 -15.63 -1.86 13.80
CA PRO A 65 -16.89 -2.59 13.90
C PRO A 65 -18.12 -1.73 14.19
N ASN A 66 -17.91 -0.56 14.79
CA ASN A 66 -18.98 0.41 15.09
C ASN A 66 -19.32 1.33 13.92
N GLY A 67 -18.73 1.12 12.74
CA GLY A 67 -18.93 1.92 11.53
C GLY A 67 -18.07 3.18 11.45
N GLN A 68 -17.28 3.49 12.48
CA GLN A 68 -16.29 4.58 12.41
C GLN A 68 -15.14 4.20 11.48
N VAL A 69 -14.43 5.21 10.99
CA VAL A 69 -13.24 5.05 10.13
C VAL A 69 -12.10 5.88 10.71
N GLY A 70 -10.98 5.24 10.98
CA GLY A 70 -9.72 5.91 11.25
C GLY A 70 -8.99 6.22 9.94
N PHE A 71 -8.75 7.49 9.64
CA PHE A 71 -8.11 7.89 8.39
C PHE A 71 -6.92 8.83 8.63
N MET A 72 -5.83 8.59 7.89
CA MET A 72 -4.69 9.49 7.82
C MET A 72 -4.10 9.50 6.42
N PHE A 73 -3.72 10.70 5.98
CA PHE A 73 -2.92 10.92 4.78
C PHE A 73 -1.83 11.93 5.11
N ASP A 74 -0.60 11.64 4.70
CA ASP A 74 0.54 12.52 4.89
C ASP A 74 1.51 12.45 3.70
N ARG A 75 2.34 13.48 3.55
CA ARG A 75 3.43 13.56 2.59
C ARG A 75 4.78 13.76 3.30
N PRO A 76 5.25 12.75 4.03
CA PRO A 76 6.54 12.81 4.71
C PRO A 76 7.68 12.94 3.71
N GLN A 77 8.71 13.72 4.08
CA GLN A 77 9.92 13.84 3.27
C GLN A 77 10.74 12.56 3.31
N ILE A 78 11.26 12.16 2.16
CA ILE A 78 12.21 11.06 2.01
C ILE A 78 13.43 11.53 1.23
N ALA A 79 14.59 10.94 1.53
CA ALA A 79 15.84 11.28 0.88
C ALA A 79 16.24 10.31 -0.24
N ASP A 80 15.77 9.07 -0.16
CA ASP A 80 16.10 7.98 -1.07
C ASP A 80 14.94 7.00 -1.21
N ASN A 81 15.09 6.02 -2.09
CA ASN A 81 14.14 4.94 -2.33
C ASN A 81 14.58 3.61 -1.68
N GLY A 82 15.45 3.63 -0.68
CA GLY A 82 16.05 2.42 -0.10
C GLY A 82 15.11 1.57 0.74
N SER A 83 13.90 2.06 1.06
CA SER A 83 12.92 1.32 1.84
C SER A 83 11.50 1.84 1.65
N MET A 84 10.51 0.98 1.91
CA MET A 84 9.10 1.37 2.00
C MET A 84 8.76 1.76 3.45
N LYS A 85 9.34 2.91 3.90
CA LYS A 85 9.16 3.42 5.27
C LYS A 85 9.10 4.94 5.30
N ALA A 86 7.93 5.48 5.63
CA ALA A 86 7.73 6.91 5.80
C ALA A 86 6.45 7.23 6.60
N GLY A 87 6.41 8.38 7.30
CA GLY A 87 5.22 8.86 7.99
C GLY A 87 4.69 7.94 9.09
N GLY A 88 5.54 7.11 9.69
CA GLY A 88 5.14 6.11 10.67
C GLY A 88 4.70 4.76 10.08
N LEU A 89 4.45 4.67 8.76
CA LEU A 89 4.16 3.42 8.06
C LEU A 89 5.46 2.76 7.59
N SER A 90 5.57 1.45 7.79
CA SER A 90 6.64 0.60 7.30
C SER A 90 6.07 -0.66 6.68
N ILE A 91 6.56 -1.02 5.51
CA ILE A 91 6.26 -2.28 4.83
C ILE A 91 7.59 -2.96 4.58
N GLU A 92 7.79 -4.15 5.16
CA GLU A 92 9.04 -4.89 5.10
C GLU A 92 8.82 -6.25 4.43
N VAL A 93 9.63 -6.54 3.44
CA VAL A 93 9.65 -7.85 2.78
C VAL A 93 10.45 -8.82 3.63
N VAL A 94 9.78 -9.78 4.25
CA VAL A 94 10.43 -10.85 5.03
C VAL A 94 10.86 -11.98 4.10
N LYS A 95 9.96 -12.39 3.20
CA LYS A 95 10.24 -13.36 2.14
C LYS A 95 9.42 -13.00 0.90
N PRO A 96 10.07 -12.71 -0.24
CA PRO A 96 9.38 -12.27 -1.43
C PRO A 96 8.20 -13.15 -1.82
N PHE A 97 7.05 -12.52 -2.08
CA PHE A 97 5.78 -13.12 -2.49
C PHE A 97 5.14 -14.08 -1.47
N GLU A 98 5.78 -14.31 -0.33
CA GLU A 98 5.28 -15.22 0.69
C GLU A 98 4.89 -14.49 1.97
N THR A 99 5.77 -13.62 2.49
CA THR A 99 5.53 -12.93 3.77
C THR A 99 6.08 -11.51 3.77
N LEU A 100 5.23 -10.57 4.17
CA LEU A 100 5.59 -9.18 4.42
C LEU A 100 5.09 -8.78 5.81
N GLN A 101 5.76 -7.80 6.41
CA GLN A 101 5.32 -7.18 7.66
C GLN A 101 4.91 -5.73 7.39
N LEU A 102 3.73 -5.36 7.86
CA LEU A 102 3.21 -4.02 7.80
C LEU A 102 3.03 -3.47 9.21
N SER A 103 3.67 -2.34 9.50
CA SER A 103 3.53 -1.68 10.78
C SER A 103 3.24 -0.18 10.60
N TYR A 104 2.44 0.38 11.49
CA TYR A 104 2.18 1.81 11.57
C TYR A 104 2.20 2.27 13.03
N SER A 105 2.85 3.38 13.30
CA SER A 105 2.78 4.05 14.58
C SER A 105 2.61 5.54 14.35
N GLY A 106 1.44 6.06 14.70
CA GLY A 106 1.07 7.44 14.43
C GLY A 106 -0.31 7.79 14.93
N LYS A 107 -0.99 8.66 14.20
CA LYS A 107 -2.34 9.13 14.55
C LYS A 107 -3.28 8.99 13.37
N VAL A 108 -4.57 8.82 13.66
CA VAL A 108 -5.65 8.84 12.66
C VAL A 108 -6.74 9.83 13.07
N CYS A 109 -7.37 10.44 12.09
CA CYS A 109 -8.62 11.17 12.25
C CYS A 109 -9.75 10.15 12.35
N LEU A 110 -10.47 10.14 13.48
CA LEU A 110 -11.55 9.18 13.74
C LEU A 110 -12.89 9.76 13.29
N LEU A 111 -13.34 9.34 12.11
CA LEU A 111 -14.58 9.79 11.47
C LEU A 111 -15.77 8.96 11.97
N ASN A 112 -16.86 9.63 12.33
CA ASN A 112 -18.13 8.98 12.66
C ASN A 112 -18.89 8.55 11.39
N ASP A 113 -18.79 9.34 10.33
CA ASP A 113 -19.30 9.01 8.99
C ASP A 113 -18.17 9.17 7.96
N PRO A 114 -17.75 8.11 7.24
CA PRO A 114 -16.71 8.21 6.22
C PRO A 114 -17.03 9.22 5.11
N LYS A 115 -18.30 9.58 4.90
CA LYS A 115 -18.71 10.61 3.95
C LYS A 115 -18.23 12.02 4.30
N GLU A 116 -17.83 12.27 5.56
CA GLU A 116 -17.22 13.53 6.00
C GLU A 116 -15.94 13.84 5.20
N MET A 117 -15.29 12.82 4.64
CA MET A 117 -14.13 12.99 3.76
C MET A 117 -14.45 13.65 2.41
N ALA A 118 -15.71 13.91 2.10
CA ALA A 118 -16.09 14.81 0.98
C ALA A 118 -15.54 16.23 1.19
N ASN A 119 -15.31 16.64 2.45
CA ASN A 119 -14.62 17.87 2.82
C ASN A 119 -13.48 17.57 3.81
N PRO A 120 -12.31 17.09 3.32
CA PRO A 120 -11.21 16.65 4.19
C PRO A 120 -10.73 17.71 5.19
N ARG A 121 -10.68 18.96 4.75
CA ARG A 121 -10.26 20.07 5.62
C ARG A 121 -11.17 20.24 6.84
N GLN A 122 -12.47 20.07 6.65
CA GLN A 122 -13.44 20.16 7.74
C GLN A 122 -13.38 18.90 8.60
N ALA A 123 -13.33 17.73 7.97
CA ALA A 123 -13.23 16.44 8.66
C ALA A 123 -12.05 16.40 9.66
N PHE A 124 -10.86 16.77 9.22
CA PHE A 124 -9.66 16.81 10.09
C PHE A 124 -9.71 17.91 11.17
N LYS A 125 -10.54 18.93 10.99
CA LYS A 125 -10.71 20.00 11.99
C LYS A 125 -11.72 19.64 13.08
N GLU A 126 -12.77 18.91 12.72
CA GLU A 126 -13.94 18.68 13.58
C GLU A 126 -13.93 17.33 14.28
N ASN A 127 -13.19 16.36 13.73
CA ASN A 127 -13.10 15.01 14.29
C ASN A 127 -11.89 14.83 15.20
N PRO A 128 -11.96 13.93 16.18
CA PRO A 128 -10.83 13.67 17.07
C PRO A 128 -9.67 13.01 16.31
N ILE A 129 -8.46 13.41 16.68
CA ILE A 129 -7.21 12.80 16.25
C ILE A 129 -6.73 11.89 17.38
N VAL A 130 -6.70 10.60 17.13
CA VAL A 130 -6.36 9.58 18.12
C VAL A 130 -5.09 8.82 17.76
N ASP A 131 -4.42 8.22 18.72
CA ASP A 131 -3.27 7.37 18.46
C ASP A 131 -3.70 6.09 17.73
N CYS A 132 -2.87 5.65 16.79
CA CYS A 132 -3.08 4.43 16.02
C CYS A 132 -1.78 3.65 15.90
N ASN A 133 -1.83 2.38 16.27
CA ASN A 133 -0.74 1.44 16.06
C ASN A 133 -1.27 0.21 15.33
N ILE A 134 -0.53 -0.22 14.33
CA ILE A 134 -0.84 -1.36 13.47
C ILE A 134 0.39 -2.25 13.43
N ASP A 135 0.18 -3.54 13.60
CA ASP A 135 1.23 -4.56 13.46
C ASP A 135 0.59 -5.80 12.82
N LEU A 136 0.85 -5.99 11.54
CA LEU A 136 0.21 -7.01 10.71
C LEU A 136 1.25 -7.78 9.91
N ASP A 137 1.15 -9.11 9.98
CA ASP A 137 1.84 -10.02 9.09
C ASP A 137 0.96 -10.35 7.88
N TRP A 138 1.47 -10.09 6.69
CA TRP A 138 0.84 -10.50 5.44
C TRP A 138 1.43 -11.81 4.94
N THR A 139 0.57 -12.71 4.48
CA THR A 139 0.94 -13.99 3.88
C THR A 139 0.26 -14.17 2.53
N GLY A 140 1.04 -14.42 1.48
CA GLY A 140 0.53 -14.73 0.13
C GLY A 140 -0.30 -16.01 0.12
N MET A 141 -1.50 -15.93 -0.46
CA MET A 141 -2.47 -17.05 -0.51
C MET A 141 -2.74 -17.55 -1.92
N SER A 142 -2.35 -16.80 -2.94
CA SER A 142 -2.53 -17.14 -4.35
C SER A 142 -1.21 -16.96 -5.11
N PRO A 143 -1.10 -17.49 -6.35
CA PRO A 143 -0.07 -17.05 -7.27
C PRO A 143 -0.20 -15.54 -7.54
N MET A 144 0.92 -14.90 -7.85
CA MET A 144 0.96 -13.51 -8.32
C MET A 144 0.36 -13.40 -9.71
N TYR A 145 -0.24 -12.26 -10.00
CA TYR A 145 -0.76 -11.91 -11.31
C TYR A 145 -0.23 -10.56 -11.76
N GLY A 146 0.45 -10.52 -12.92
CA GLY A 146 1.07 -9.31 -13.46
C GLY A 146 2.59 -9.41 -13.54
N GLY A 147 3.25 -8.26 -13.45
CA GLY A 147 4.69 -8.09 -13.59
C GLY A 147 5.08 -7.10 -14.69
N LYS A 148 6.36 -7.08 -15.08
CA LYS A 148 6.86 -6.27 -16.18
C LYS A 148 6.45 -6.90 -17.52
N PRO A 149 5.73 -6.18 -18.40
CA PRO A 149 5.38 -6.70 -19.71
C PRO A 149 6.62 -6.72 -20.63
N MET A 150 6.82 -7.83 -21.36
CA MET A 150 7.88 -7.97 -22.35
C MET A 150 7.45 -8.92 -23.47
N TYR A 151 8.20 -8.93 -24.58
CA TYR A 151 7.98 -9.95 -25.61
C TYR A 151 8.56 -11.31 -25.19
N GLU A 152 7.95 -12.42 -25.66
CA GLU A 152 8.39 -13.79 -25.34
C GLU A 152 9.84 -14.07 -25.76
N ASP A 153 10.39 -13.32 -26.72
CA ASP A 153 11.78 -13.39 -27.14
C ASP A 153 12.77 -12.64 -26.21
N GLY A 154 12.27 -12.07 -25.10
CA GLY A 154 13.05 -11.31 -24.14
C GLY A 154 13.30 -9.85 -24.52
N SER A 155 12.80 -9.40 -25.66
CA SER A 155 12.93 -7.98 -26.04
C SER A 155 11.93 -7.12 -25.27
N GLU A 156 12.38 -5.90 -24.91
CA GLU A 156 11.53 -4.93 -24.21
C GLU A 156 10.43 -4.40 -25.13
N ILE A 157 9.28 -4.12 -24.53
CA ILE A 157 8.20 -3.41 -25.22
C ILE A 157 8.52 -1.91 -25.09
N GLU A 158 8.61 -1.22 -26.24
CA GLU A 158 8.62 0.25 -26.23
C GLU A 158 7.25 0.73 -25.70
N THR A 159 7.16 0.89 -24.38
CA THR A 159 5.98 1.46 -23.76
C THR A 159 6.04 2.98 -23.91
N ASN A 160 5.08 3.54 -24.67
CA ASN A 160 4.79 4.95 -24.54
C ASN A 160 4.18 5.16 -23.14
N THR A 161 5.00 5.65 -22.21
CA THR A 161 4.62 5.82 -20.79
C THR A 161 3.59 6.93 -20.57
N GLU A 162 3.27 7.72 -21.59
CA GLU A 162 2.18 8.67 -21.56
C GLU A 162 0.84 7.91 -21.58
N GLY A 163 0.23 7.78 -20.42
CA GLY A 163 -1.09 7.12 -20.23
C GLY A 163 -1.06 5.70 -19.68
N SER A 164 0.11 5.11 -19.41
CA SER A 164 0.19 3.85 -18.67
C SER A 164 0.02 4.08 -17.16
N PHE A 165 -0.76 3.22 -16.49
CA PHE A 165 -0.95 3.25 -15.04
C PHE A 165 0.38 3.02 -14.29
N ALA A 166 1.20 2.09 -14.77
CA ALA A 166 2.50 1.74 -14.20
C ALA A 166 3.43 1.14 -15.27
N LYS A 167 4.73 1.19 -15.04
CA LYS A 167 5.74 0.49 -15.86
C LYS A 167 5.73 -1.02 -15.63
N ALA A 168 5.52 -1.41 -14.38
CA ALA A 168 5.28 -2.78 -13.94
C ALA A 168 4.24 -2.75 -12.82
N HIS A 169 3.41 -3.77 -12.75
CA HIS A 169 2.41 -3.91 -11.72
C HIS A 169 2.07 -5.38 -11.53
N TYR A 170 1.95 -5.82 -10.29
CA TYR A 170 1.43 -7.14 -9.97
C TYR A 170 0.47 -7.05 -8.79
N GLU A 171 -0.37 -8.06 -8.67
CA GLU A 171 -1.33 -8.25 -7.60
C GLU A 171 -1.24 -9.67 -7.06
N GLN A 172 -1.53 -9.84 -5.80
CA GLN A 172 -1.59 -11.14 -5.15
C GLN A 172 -2.62 -11.10 -4.02
N HIS A 173 -3.48 -12.12 -3.95
CA HIS A 173 -4.36 -12.27 -2.79
C HIS A 173 -3.55 -12.79 -1.61
N GLY A 174 -3.77 -12.17 -0.46
CA GLY A 174 -3.10 -12.51 0.78
C GLY A 174 -4.05 -12.54 1.97
N ARG A 175 -3.50 -12.92 3.11
CA ARG A 175 -4.13 -12.84 4.42
C ARG A 175 -3.28 -11.96 5.31
N MET A 176 -3.94 -11.12 6.10
CA MET A 176 -3.31 -10.34 7.15
C MET A 176 -3.77 -10.79 8.51
N GLU A 177 -2.82 -11.01 9.42
CA GLU A 177 -3.06 -11.37 10.81
C GLU A 177 -2.25 -10.44 11.72
N GLY A 178 -2.82 -10.07 12.88
CA GLY A 178 -2.13 -9.23 13.86
C GLY A 178 -3.07 -8.33 14.63
N ALA A 179 -2.62 -7.14 14.98
CA ALA A 179 -3.38 -6.23 15.83
C ALA A 179 -3.43 -4.81 15.22
N ILE A 180 -4.60 -4.20 15.39
CA ILE A 180 -4.84 -2.78 15.10
C ILE A 180 -5.31 -2.12 16.39
N THR A 181 -4.63 -1.07 16.83
CA THR A 181 -5.02 -0.26 17.99
C THR A 181 -5.44 1.12 17.51
N VAL A 182 -6.65 1.56 17.88
CA VAL A 182 -7.15 2.91 17.60
C VAL A 182 -7.66 3.52 18.91
N GLY A 183 -6.99 4.55 19.40
CA GLY A 183 -7.19 5.07 20.75
C GLY A 183 -6.93 3.97 21.79
N ASP A 184 -7.91 3.70 22.64
CA ASP A 184 -7.83 2.67 23.69
C ASP A 184 -8.29 1.27 23.22
N ASN A 185 -8.77 1.15 21.97
CA ASN A 185 -9.31 -0.11 21.45
C ASN A 185 -8.22 -0.92 20.75
N ILE A 186 -7.97 -2.14 21.24
CA ILE A 186 -7.08 -3.12 20.63
C ILE A 186 -7.94 -4.17 19.94
N LEU A 187 -7.73 -4.33 18.65
CA LEU A 187 -8.51 -5.21 17.78
C LEU A 187 -7.58 -6.20 17.09
N GLU A 188 -7.70 -7.47 17.41
CA GLU A 188 -7.04 -8.54 16.68
C GLU A 188 -7.77 -8.79 15.36
N ILE A 189 -7.05 -8.90 14.27
CA ILE A 189 -7.59 -9.13 12.93
C ILE A 189 -7.00 -10.39 12.31
N ARG A 190 -7.83 -11.09 11.56
CA ARG A 190 -7.46 -12.15 10.62
C ARG A 190 -8.29 -11.98 9.35
N GLY A 191 -7.85 -11.09 8.50
CA GLY A 191 -8.59 -10.67 7.32
C GLY A 191 -7.96 -11.18 6.02
N MET A 192 -8.78 -11.20 4.97
CA MET A 192 -8.37 -11.50 3.60
C MET A 192 -8.32 -10.22 2.78
N GLY A 193 -7.36 -10.16 1.85
CA GLY A 193 -7.18 -9.04 0.93
C GLY A 193 -6.36 -9.37 -0.30
#